data_a64089c3a8cef1a125e6763b75f7a8aa
#
_entry.id   a64089c3a8cef1a125e6763b75f7a8aa
#
_cell.length_a   1.000
_cell.length_b   1.000
_cell.length_c   1.000
_cell.angle_alpha   90.00
_cell.angle_beta   90.00
_cell.angle_gamma   90.00
#
_symmetry.space_group_name_H-M   'P 1'
#
loop_
_entity.id
_entity.type
_entity.pdbx_description
1 polymer ?
#
loop_
_entity_poly.entity_id
_entity_poly.type
_entity_poly.pdbx_seq_one_letter_code
_entity_poly.pdbx_strand_id
1 'polypeptide(L)'
;KDLNSLELAVKNGAFAIISDINFPIIDNEIAWIKVKDINVCMIKLVRYKLSIINLDAFFCDKSTFSLLKIYSTNFNKNIKLIPNKLEYIFKTLDEIEENDIIISSNKITLEKIYPYVKKFEENNYEIQNLIEHSLFETSFSVKNIYFSKLKIASLYIPQFLNVYSFLKGNLDLSKLKLFFNLKALFLDRNLNLVEFGKSDKFIICQDIKELYENEINYIRKKYSYAKTLFISNTYIDSLKENEQIIINDISELKPILRNLKFNGIYLIGFNYKEVQEYLLKSENYLTLF
;
A
#
# COMPACT_ATOMS: atom_id res chain seq x y z
N LYS A 1 5.30 14.45 -20.30
CA LYS A 1 6.51 14.89 -21.03
C LYS A 1 6.22 15.04 -22.53
N ASP A 2 5.18 15.82 -22.84
CA ASP A 2 4.74 16.11 -24.17
C ASP A 2 4.56 17.63 -24.34
N LEU A 3 4.46 18.08 -25.57
CA LEU A 3 4.32 19.49 -25.91
C LEU A 3 3.05 20.10 -25.29
N ASN A 4 1.97 19.31 -25.23
CA ASN A 4 0.69 19.75 -24.67
C ASN A 4 0.79 20.05 -23.17
N SER A 5 1.52 19.24 -22.42
CA SER A 5 1.77 19.48 -20.98
C SER A 5 2.59 20.75 -20.75
N LEU A 6 3.51 21.05 -21.64
CA LEU A 6 4.34 22.25 -21.59
C LEU A 6 3.52 23.51 -21.92
N GLU A 7 2.73 23.50 -23.00
CA GLU A 7 1.81 24.61 -23.36
C GLU A 7 0.81 24.87 -22.22
N LEU A 8 0.30 23.80 -21.59
CA LEU A 8 -0.61 23.93 -20.45
C LEU A 8 0.08 24.59 -19.24
N ALA A 9 1.34 24.24 -18.98
CA ALA A 9 2.11 24.83 -17.88
C ALA A 9 2.33 26.34 -18.11
N VAL A 10 2.73 26.72 -19.33
CA VAL A 10 2.88 28.14 -19.72
C VAL A 10 1.55 28.88 -19.58
N LYS A 11 0.46 28.32 -20.11
CA LYS A 11 -0.88 28.92 -20.03
C LYS A 11 -1.38 29.10 -18.60
N ASN A 12 -0.95 28.20 -17.69
CA ASN A 12 -1.27 28.28 -16.26
C ASN A 12 -0.33 29.21 -15.48
N GLY A 13 0.54 29.97 -16.14
CA GLY A 13 1.38 31.00 -15.51
C GLY A 13 2.65 30.44 -14.85
N ALA A 14 3.26 29.41 -15.42
CA ALA A 14 4.56 28.92 -14.93
C ALA A 14 5.63 30.01 -15.06
N PHE A 15 6.36 30.30 -13.97
CA PHE A 15 7.49 31.25 -13.99
C PHE A 15 8.78 30.65 -14.56
N ALA A 16 8.89 29.33 -14.52
CA ALA A 16 10.05 28.60 -15.04
C ALA A 16 9.66 27.22 -15.54
N ILE A 17 10.33 26.77 -16.60
CA ILE A 17 10.23 25.41 -17.12
C ILE A 17 11.59 24.72 -16.93
N ILE A 18 11.59 23.58 -16.24
CA ILE A 18 12.80 22.76 -16.03
C ILE A 18 12.61 21.45 -16.81
N SER A 19 13.57 21.11 -17.66
CA SER A 19 13.50 19.92 -18.52
C SER A 19 14.85 19.27 -18.72
N ASP A 20 14.86 17.94 -18.87
CA ASP A 20 16.01 17.14 -19.28
C ASP A 20 16.04 16.89 -20.80
N ILE A 21 14.99 17.27 -21.52
CA ILE A 21 14.91 17.24 -22.99
C ILE A 21 14.85 18.65 -23.57
N ASN A 22 15.16 18.79 -24.85
CA ASN A 22 15.04 20.07 -25.53
C ASN A 22 13.57 20.29 -25.94
N PHE A 23 13.02 21.44 -25.54
CA PHE A 23 11.76 21.94 -26.03
C PHE A 23 11.96 23.28 -26.75
N PRO A 24 11.09 23.62 -27.71
CA PRO A 24 11.05 24.97 -28.27
C PRO A 24 10.65 25.95 -27.16
N ILE A 25 11.28 27.11 -27.15
CA ILE A 25 10.89 28.21 -26.27
C ILE A 25 9.58 28.78 -26.83
N ILE A 26 8.50 28.61 -26.07
CA ILE A 26 7.16 29.08 -26.47
C ILE A 26 6.93 30.50 -25.99
N ASP A 27 7.50 30.85 -24.82
CA ASP A 27 7.37 32.15 -24.19
C ASP A 27 8.74 32.62 -23.69
N ASN A 28 9.19 33.78 -24.13
CA ASN A 28 10.49 34.36 -23.77
C ASN A 28 10.48 35.03 -22.38
N GLU A 29 9.32 35.26 -21.79
CA GLU A 29 9.19 35.85 -20.45
C GLU A 29 9.40 34.78 -19.33
N ILE A 30 9.40 33.52 -19.69
CA ILE A 30 9.56 32.41 -18.78
C ILE A 30 11.01 31.90 -18.79
N ALA A 31 11.56 31.58 -17.62
CA ALA A 31 12.88 30.96 -17.52
C ALA A 31 12.87 29.50 -18.00
N TRP A 32 13.69 29.18 -19.00
CA TRP A 32 13.85 27.85 -19.57
C TRP A 32 15.17 27.23 -19.08
N ILE A 33 15.09 26.21 -18.22
CA ILE A 33 16.25 25.63 -17.55
C ILE A 33 16.42 24.18 -18.01
N LYS A 34 17.50 23.93 -18.76
CA LYS A 34 17.89 22.59 -19.14
C LYS A 34 18.75 21.93 -18.07
N VAL A 35 18.38 20.72 -17.64
CA VAL A 35 19.14 19.91 -16.69
C VAL A 35 19.56 18.57 -17.33
N LYS A 36 20.55 17.91 -16.75
CA LYS A 36 20.98 16.57 -17.24
C LYS A 36 19.96 15.48 -16.90
N ASP A 37 19.33 15.57 -15.74
CA ASP A 37 18.37 14.59 -15.20
C ASP A 37 17.35 15.33 -14.35
N ILE A 38 16.08 15.24 -14.76
CA ILE A 38 14.99 15.92 -14.09
C ILE A 38 14.74 15.36 -12.69
N ASN A 39 14.90 14.04 -12.49
CA ASN A 39 14.67 13.43 -11.18
C ASN A 39 15.71 13.90 -10.15
N VAL A 40 16.97 13.99 -10.56
CA VAL A 40 18.05 14.53 -9.73
C VAL A 40 17.78 16.01 -9.39
N CYS A 41 17.34 16.80 -10.37
CA CYS A 41 16.97 18.18 -10.15
C CYS A 41 15.81 18.30 -9.17
N MET A 42 14.75 17.53 -9.36
CA MET A 42 13.59 17.48 -8.46
C MET A 42 14.00 17.14 -7.02
N ILE A 43 14.83 16.12 -6.81
CA ILE A 43 15.33 15.75 -5.49
C ILE A 43 16.09 16.93 -4.83
N LYS A 44 16.94 17.64 -5.60
CA LYS A 44 17.68 18.78 -5.08
C LYS A 44 16.77 19.94 -4.67
N LEU A 45 15.73 20.23 -5.46
CA LEU A 45 14.74 21.27 -5.13
C LEU A 45 13.95 20.91 -3.86
N VAL A 46 13.48 19.67 -3.75
CA VAL A 46 12.79 19.17 -2.56
C VAL A 46 13.71 19.28 -1.35
N ARG A 47 14.95 18.79 -1.47
CA ARG A 47 15.95 18.86 -0.39
C ARG A 47 16.24 20.29 0.04
N TYR A 48 16.40 21.21 -0.89
CA TYR A 48 16.59 22.63 -0.59
C TYR A 48 15.41 23.18 0.21
N LYS A 49 14.16 22.95 -0.24
CA LYS A 49 12.95 23.40 0.47
C LYS A 49 12.86 22.81 1.89
N LEU A 50 13.15 21.52 2.05
CA LEU A 50 13.10 20.87 3.36
C LEU A 50 14.28 21.24 4.28
N SER A 51 15.42 21.69 3.72
CA SER A 51 16.61 22.05 4.52
C SER A 51 16.44 23.33 5.35
N ILE A 52 15.47 24.17 5.00
CA ILE A 52 15.16 25.40 5.71
C ILE A 52 14.02 25.24 6.72
N ILE A 53 13.45 24.03 6.83
CA ILE A 53 12.33 23.70 7.71
C ILE A 53 12.85 22.75 8.80
N ASN A 54 12.58 23.04 10.05
CA ASN A 54 12.84 22.11 11.14
C ASN A 54 11.70 21.12 11.25
N LEU A 55 11.97 19.83 11.00
CA LEU A 55 10.98 18.76 11.01
C LEU A 55 11.58 17.43 11.48
N ASP A 56 10.75 16.49 11.87
CA ASP A 56 11.12 15.10 12.12
C ASP A 56 10.78 14.21 10.91
N ALA A 57 11.71 13.34 10.52
CA ALA A 57 11.52 12.42 9.41
C ALA A 57 11.67 10.97 9.86
N PHE A 58 10.66 10.14 9.55
CA PHE A 58 10.67 8.73 9.90
C PHE A 58 10.47 7.85 8.66
N PHE A 59 11.22 6.75 8.58
CA PHE A 59 10.91 5.69 7.64
C PHE A 59 10.31 4.48 8.37
N CYS A 60 9.32 3.84 7.76
CA CYS A 60 8.67 2.65 8.26
C CYS A 60 8.52 1.59 7.16
N ASP A 61 8.19 0.36 7.55
CA ASP A 61 7.83 -0.69 6.60
C ASP A 61 6.52 -0.40 5.85
N LYS A 62 6.28 -1.13 4.76
CA LYS A 62 5.11 -0.94 3.89
C LYS A 62 3.78 -1.15 4.62
N SER A 63 3.73 -2.11 5.54
CA SER A 63 2.50 -2.45 6.29
C SER A 63 2.18 -1.36 7.30
N THR A 64 3.18 -0.87 8.05
CA THR A 64 3.05 0.28 8.94
C THR A 64 2.60 1.52 8.19
N PHE A 65 3.19 1.78 7.01
CA PHE A 65 2.79 2.91 6.16
C PHE A 65 1.34 2.78 5.67
N SER A 66 0.92 1.57 5.28
CA SER A 66 -0.45 1.29 4.86
C SER A 66 -1.45 1.51 6.00
N LEU A 67 -1.10 1.13 7.23
CA LEU A 67 -1.90 1.42 8.43
C LEU A 67 -1.98 2.92 8.71
N LEU A 68 -0.84 3.64 8.68
CA LEU A 68 -0.83 5.10 8.86
C LEU A 68 -1.71 5.80 7.82
N LYS A 69 -1.69 5.34 6.56
CA LYS A 69 -2.51 5.90 5.48
C LYS A 69 -4.02 5.79 5.76
N ILE A 70 -4.47 4.70 6.39
CA ILE A 70 -5.89 4.53 6.78
C ILE A 70 -6.32 5.59 7.78
N TYR A 71 -5.42 6.00 8.66
CA TYR A 71 -5.67 6.96 9.72
C TYR A 71 -5.25 8.39 9.38
N SER A 72 -4.77 8.65 8.17
CA SER A 72 -4.25 9.96 7.75
C SER A 72 -5.26 11.09 7.92
N THR A 73 -6.57 10.81 7.77
CA THR A 73 -7.64 11.79 7.98
C THR A 73 -7.83 12.19 9.45
N ASN A 74 -7.28 11.39 10.38
CA ASN A 74 -7.36 11.63 11.83
C ASN A 74 -6.06 12.24 12.37
N PHE A 75 -5.06 12.46 11.50
CA PHE A 75 -3.81 13.06 11.92
C PHE A 75 -4.04 14.49 12.37
N ASN A 76 -3.33 14.89 13.42
CA ASN A 76 -3.07 16.28 13.66
C ASN A 76 -2.38 16.85 12.40
N LYS A 77 -2.55 18.14 12.12
CA LYS A 77 -2.01 18.80 10.91
C LYS A 77 -0.50 18.59 10.70
N ASN A 78 0.21 18.23 11.75
CA ASN A 78 1.66 18.07 11.74
C ASN A 78 2.19 16.71 11.26
N ILE A 79 1.37 15.76 10.80
CA ILE A 79 1.84 14.47 10.25
C ILE A 79 1.55 14.42 8.76
N LYS A 80 2.61 14.27 7.96
CA LYS A 80 2.52 14.17 6.49
C LYS A 80 3.10 12.86 5.99
N LEU A 81 2.33 12.14 5.19
CA LEU A 81 2.79 10.91 4.54
C LEU A 81 3.42 11.24 3.19
N ILE A 82 4.70 10.94 3.05
CA ILE A 82 5.46 11.20 1.83
C ILE A 82 5.27 10.04 0.85
N PRO A 83 4.68 10.27 -0.32
CA PRO A 83 4.48 9.24 -1.33
C PRO A 83 5.80 8.80 -1.96
N ASN A 84 5.81 7.60 -2.56
CA ASN A 84 7.01 7.04 -3.17
C ASN A 84 7.41 7.70 -4.51
N LYS A 85 6.45 8.31 -5.21
CA LYS A 85 6.70 8.94 -6.52
C LYS A 85 7.04 10.43 -6.33
N LEU A 86 8.15 10.87 -6.92
CA LEU A 86 8.65 12.24 -6.81
C LEU A 86 7.61 13.30 -7.21
N GLU A 87 6.83 13.04 -8.25
CA GLU A 87 5.76 13.95 -8.72
C GLU A 87 4.73 14.27 -7.63
N TYR A 88 4.41 13.28 -6.79
CA TYR A 88 3.46 13.48 -5.67
C TYR A 88 4.14 14.12 -4.45
N ILE A 89 5.46 13.92 -4.29
CA ILE A 89 6.22 14.60 -3.22
C ILE A 89 6.13 16.11 -3.38
N PHE A 90 6.25 16.63 -4.60
CA PHE A 90 6.12 18.06 -4.85
C PHE A 90 4.78 18.63 -4.41
N LYS A 91 3.69 17.90 -4.66
CA LYS A 91 2.36 18.32 -4.21
C LYS A 91 2.23 18.38 -2.68
N THR A 92 2.92 17.47 -1.99
CA THR A 92 2.89 17.43 -0.52
C THR A 92 3.78 18.52 0.09
N LEU A 93 4.83 18.97 -0.62
CA LEU A 93 5.79 19.95 -0.11
C LEU A 93 5.15 21.28 0.31
N ASP A 94 4.13 21.73 -0.41
CA ASP A 94 3.47 23.01 -0.11
C ASP A 94 2.63 22.96 1.18
N GLU A 95 2.35 21.74 1.65
CA GLU A 95 1.62 21.48 2.89
C GLU A 95 2.54 21.24 4.09
N ILE A 96 3.87 21.15 3.89
CA ILE A 96 4.84 20.88 4.96
C ILE A 96 5.22 22.19 5.64
N GLU A 97 5.00 22.23 6.94
CA GLU A 97 5.26 23.37 7.81
C GLU A 97 6.36 23.04 8.85
N GLU A 98 6.80 24.04 9.58
CA GLU A 98 7.77 23.90 10.67
C GLU A 98 7.21 23.01 11.79
N ASN A 99 8.05 22.12 12.32
CA ASN A 99 7.71 21.09 13.32
C ASN A 99 6.75 19.99 12.82
N ASP A 100 6.59 19.85 11.53
CA ASP A 100 5.88 18.70 10.96
C ASP A 100 6.69 17.41 11.10
N ILE A 101 5.96 16.30 11.09
CA ILE A 101 6.49 14.94 11.04
C ILE A 101 6.23 14.38 9.66
N ILE A 102 7.30 14.08 8.91
CA ILE A 102 7.18 13.41 7.62
C ILE A 102 7.48 11.93 7.76
N ILE A 103 6.65 11.08 7.14
CA ILE A 103 6.80 9.63 7.20
C ILE A 103 6.76 9.05 5.79
N SER A 104 7.69 8.15 5.48
CA SER A 104 7.73 7.43 4.20
C SER A 104 8.04 5.95 4.39
N SER A 105 7.55 5.13 3.47
CA SER A 105 7.96 3.72 3.36
C SER A 105 9.15 3.52 2.41
N ASN A 106 9.66 4.56 1.78
CA ASN A 106 10.83 4.52 0.92
C ASN A 106 12.01 5.25 1.58
N LYS A 107 12.81 4.47 2.31
CA LYS A 107 14.00 4.99 3.02
C LYS A 107 14.95 5.73 2.08
N ILE A 108 15.26 5.13 0.92
CA ILE A 108 16.25 5.68 -0.03
C ILE A 108 15.80 7.05 -0.55
N THR A 109 14.55 7.20 -0.92
CA THR A 109 14.01 8.48 -1.38
C THR A 109 13.96 9.49 -0.25
N LEU A 110 13.53 9.06 0.95
CA LEU A 110 13.44 9.95 2.10
C LEU A 110 14.81 10.51 2.51
N GLU A 111 15.86 9.66 2.57
CA GLU A 111 17.25 10.08 2.88
C GLU A 111 17.83 11.03 1.82
N LYS A 112 17.41 10.90 0.54
CA LYS A 112 17.84 11.83 -0.51
C LYS A 112 17.24 13.22 -0.35
N ILE A 113 16.00 13.33 0.13
CA ILE A 113 15.29 14.61 0.30
C ILE A 113 15.52 15.24 1.68
N TYR A 114 15.73 14.42 2.72
CA TYR A 114 16.00 14.88 4.08
C TYR A 114 17.02 13.98 4.77
N PRO A 115 18.19 14.48 5.18
CA PRO A 115 19.30 13.61 5.63
C PRO A 115 19.13 13.05 7.05
N TYR A 116 18.32 13.68 7.90
CA TYR A 116 18.16 13.29 9.31
C TYR A 116 16.95 12.36 9.50
N VAL A 117 16.97 11.21 8.82
CA VAL A 117 15.89 10.23 8.87
C VAL A 117 16.09 9.26 10.02
N LYS A 118 15.06 9.13 10.87
CA LYS A 118 14.99 8.16 11.96
C LYS A 118 14.17 6.94 11.54
N LYS A 119 14.43 5.77 12.14
CA LYS A 119 13.52 4.62 12.01
C LYS A 119 12.26 4.90 12.81
N PHE A 120 11.09 4.54 12.28
CA PHE A 120 9.83 4.57 13.02
C PHE A 120 9.95 3.67 14.25
N GLU A 121 9.51 4.13 15.39
CA GLU A 121 9.67 3.41 16.65
C GLU A 121 8.96 2.05 16.60
N GLU A 122 9.73 1.00 16.92
CA GLU A 122 9.22 -0.35 17.10
C GLU A 122 9.10 -0.60 18.60
N ASN A 123 7.87 -0.70 19.08
CA ASN A 123 7.61 -1.02 20.47
C ASN A 123 7.49 -2.55 20.62
N ASN A 124 8.31 -3.14 21.45
CA ASN A 124 8.22 -4.55 21.81
C ASN A 124 7.10 -4.71 22.87
N TYR A 125 5.87 -4.86 22.38
CA TYR A 125 4.75 -5.15 23.26
C TYR A 125 4.65 -6.64 23.53
N GLU A 126 4.49 -7.00 24.80
CA GLU A 126 4.10 -8.36 25.18
C GLU A 126 2.61 -8.55 24.86
N ILE A 127 2.34 -9.42 23.88
CA ILE A 127 0.98 -9.77 23.48
C ILE A 127 0.51 -10.93 24.36
N GLN A 128 -0.62 -10.73 25.03
CA GLN A 128 -1.25 -11.72 25.91
C GLN A 128 -2.62 -12.11 25.35
N ASN A 129 -3.09 -13.32 25.71
CA ASN A 129 -4.42 -13.82 25.34
C ASN A 129 -4.72 -13.73 23.84
N LEU A 130 -3.73 -14.04 22.98
CA LEU A 130 -3.91 -14.02 21.53
C LEU A 130 -4.89 -15.12 21.11
N ILE A 131 -6.00 -14.72 20.50
CA ILE A 131 -7.00 -15.60 19.89
C ILE A 131 -7.08 -15.24 18.41
N GLU A 132 -6.72 -16.18 17.54
CA GLU A 132 -6.87 -16.06 16.10
C GLU A 132 -8.23 -16.68 15.72
N HIS A 133 -9.25 -15.85 15.49
CA HIS A 133 -10.58 -16.31 15.07
C HIS A 133 -10.58 -16.82 13.62
N SER A 134 -9.70 -16.27 12.81
CA SER A 134 -9.44 -16.67 11.41
C SER A 134 -8.06 -16.16 10.99
N LEU A 135 -7.66 -16.39 9.73
CA LEU A 135 -6.49 -15.74 9.12
C LEU A 135 -6.58 -14.20 9.13
N PHE A 136 -7.79 -13.63 9.27
CA PHE A 136 -8.10 -12.23 9.02
C PHE A 136 -8.64 -11.49 10.24
N GLU A 137 -8.84 -12.20 11.35
CA GLU A 137 -9.46 -11.63 12.54
C GLU A 137 -8.80 -12.16 13.80
N THR A 138 -8.41 -11.25 14.69
CA THR A 138 -7.73 -11.57 15.94
C THR A 138 -8.30 -10.83 17.14
N SER A 139 -8.20 -11.43 18.33
CA SER A 139 -8.38 -10.77 19.63
C SER A 139 -7.11 -10.95 20.44
N PHE A 140 -6.70 -9.94 21.18
CA PHE A 140 -5.53 -10.01 22.06
C PHE A 140 -5.54 -8.92 23.11
N SER A 141 -4.71 -9.07 24.12
CA SER A 141 -4.47 -8.06 25.16
C SER A 141 -3.05 -7.54 25.07
N VAL A 142 -2.89 -6.24 25.32
CA VAL A 142 -1.59 -5.59 25.50
C VAL A 142 -1.68 -4.67 26.69
N LYS A 143 -0.82 -4.88 27.70
CA LYS A 143 -0.95 -4.20 28.99
C LYS A 143 -2.38 -4.42 29.54
N ASN A 144 -3.11 -3.35 29.81
CA ASN A 144 -4.48 -3.39 30.33
C ASN A 144 -5.56 -3.16 29.26
N ILE A 145 -5.19 -3.23 27.96
CA ILE A 145 -6.11 -2.97 26.84
C ILE A 145 -6.42 -4.30 26.16
N TYR A 146 -7.71 -4.60 26.03
CA TYR A 146 -8.20 -5.75 25.26
C TYR A 146 -8.76 -5.30 23.91
N PHE A 147 -8.20 -5.86 22.84
CA PHE A 147 -8.65 -5.68 21.47
C PHE A 147 -9.49 -6.88 21.05
N SER A 148 -10.79 -6.67 20.81
CA SER A 148 -11.72 -7.72 20.46
C SER A 148 -12.00 -7.75 18.97
N LYS A 149 -11.84 -8.91 18.33
CA LYS A 149 -12.23 -9.21 16.95
C LYS A 149 -11.78 -8.14 15.94
N LEU A 150 -10.52 -7.70 16.05
CA LEU A 150 -9.94 -6.80 15.08
C LEU A 150 -9.84 -7.47 13.70
N LYS A 151 -10.20 -6.76 12.67
CA LYS A 151 -10.09 -7.18 11.26
C LYS A 151 -8.63 -7.03 10.77
N ILE A 152 -7.74 -7.77 11.41
CA ILE A 152 -6.31 -7.79 11.10
C ILE A 152 -5.76 -9.20 11.35
N ALA A 153 -4.88 -9.66 10.47
CA ALA A 153 -4.13 -10.90 10.66
C ALA A 153 -3.11 -10.74 11.78
N SER A 154 -2.86 -11.81 12.55
CA SER A 154 -1.88 -11.78 13.65
C SER A 154 -0.46 -11.41 13.19
N LEU A 155 -0.12 -11.67 11.94
CA LEU A 155 1.13 -11.24 11.30
C LEU A 155 1.38 -9.72 11.41
N TYR A 156 0.33 -8.93 11.41
CA TYR A 156 0.39 -7.46 11.39
C TYR A 156 0.08 -6.78 12.72
N ILE A 157 -0.09 -7.55 13.80
CA ILE A 157 -0.31 -6.99 15.14
C ILE A 157 0.84 -6.06 15.58
N PRO A 158 2.13 -6.41 15.37
CA PRO A 158 3.23 -5.51 15.74
C PRO A 158 3.14 -4.15 15.06
N GLN A 159 2.88 -4.11 13.75
CA GLN A 159 2.72 -2.87 12.99
C GLN A 159 1.52 -2.06 13.47
N PHE A 160 0.40 -2.73 13.74
CA PHE A 160 -0.78 -2.08 14.31
C PHE A 160 -0.47 -1.44 15.67
N LEU A 161 0.21 -2.14 16.55
CA LEU A 161 0.57 -1.63 17.88
C LEU A 161 1.54 -0.44 17.81
N ASN A 162 2.49 -0.46 16.86
CA ASN A 162 3.39 0.66 16.62
C ASN A 162 2.60 1.92 16.18
N VAL A 163 1.66 1.77 15.25
CA VAL A 163 0.78 2.86 14.82
C VAL A 163 -0.15 3.31 15.95
N TYR A 164 -0.72 2.38 16.71
CA TYR A 164 -1.57 2.66 17.87
C TYR A 164 -0.83 3.51 18.91
N SER A 165 0.41 3.13 19.23
CA SER A 165 1.26 3.89 20.15
C SER A 165 1.61 5.27 19.61
N PHE A 166 2.04 5.35 18.36
CA PHE A 166 2.42 6.61 17.70
C PHE A 166 1.27 7.63 17.71
N LEU A 167 0.05 7.15 17.46
CA LEU A 167 -1.16 7.98 17.49
C LEU A 167 -1.80 8.08 18.89
N LYS A 168 -1.06 7.68 19.94
CA LYS A 168 -1.47 7.79 21.36
C LYS A 168 -2.82 7.14 21.66
N GLY A 169 -3.12 6.02 20.97
CA GLY A 169 -4.39 5.29 21.14
C GLY A 169 -5.61 5.93 20.47
N ASN A 170 -5.46 7.04 19.79
CA ASN A 170 -6.55 7.75 19.14
C ASN A 170 -6.84 7.17 17.74
N LEU A 171 -7.35 5.92 17.70
CA LEU A 171 -7.67 5.20 16.48
C LEU A 171 -9.12 4.76 16.46
N ASP A 172 -9.81 4.99 15.35
CA ASP A 172 -11.07 4.33 15.05
C ASP A 172 -10.80 2.91 14.50
N LEU A 173 -10.94 1.90 15.36
CA LEU A 173 -10.65 0.51 15.02
C LEU A 173 -11.54 -0.02 13.88
N SER A 174 -12.72 0.57 13.65
CA SER A 174 -13.59 0.19 12.54
C SER A 174 -12.96 0.44 11.16
N LYS A 175 -11.99 1.36 11.07
CA LYS A 175 -11.24 1.67 9.85
C LYS A 175 -10.25 0.56 9.44
N LEU A 176 -9.93 -0.39 10.32
CA LEU A 176 -9.09 -1.55 9.96
C LEU A 176 -9.67 -2.38 8.80
N LYS A 177 -10.98 -2.30 8.55
CA LYS A 177 -11.60 -2.86 7.33
C LYS A 177 -11.00 -2.33 6.02
N LEU A 178 -10.30 -1.18 6.05
CA LEU A 178 -9.59 -0.57 4.92
C LEU A 178 -8.13 -1.03 4.79
N PHE A 179 -7.65 -1.84 5.72
CA PHE A 179 -6.34 -2.47 5.63
C PHE A 179 -6.41 -3.67 4.68
N PHE A 180 -5.67 -3.62 3.58
CA PHE A 180 -5.80 -4.61 2.51
C PHE A 180 -4.78 -5.76 2.59
N ASN A 181 -3.73 -5.64 3.41
CA ASN A 181 -2.77 -6.74 3.58
C ASN A 181 -3.45 -7.92 4.26
N LEU A 182 -3.36 -9.10 3.66
CA LEU A 182 -4.09 -10.31 4.07
C LEU A 182 -5.60 -10.06 4.25
N LYS A 183 -6.22 -9.25 3.42
CA LYS A 183 -7.67 -9.08 3.38
C LYS A 183 -8.28 -10.02 2.35
N ALA A 184 -9.31 -10.76 2.74
CA ALA A 184 -9.97 -11.72 1.87
C ALA A 184 -11.16 -11.13 1.12
N LEU A 185 -11.32 -11.61 -0.12
CA LEU A 185 -12.54 -11.58 -0.92
C LEU A 185 -13.17 -12.98 -0.85
N PHE A 186 -14.35 -13.12 -0.25
CA PHE A 186 -15.02 -14.42 -0.13
C PHE A 186 -15.85 -14.74 -1.37
N LEU A 187 -15.83 -16.00 -1.79
CA LEU A 187 -16.48 -16.47 -3.02
C LEU A 187 -17.46 -17.58 -2.73
N ASP A 188 -18.60 -17.56 -3.39
CA ASP A 188 -19.50 -18.70 -3.43
C ASP A 188 -18.99 -19.82 -4.39
N ARG A 189 -19.79 -20.88 -4.57
CA ARG A 189 -19.45 -21.98 -5.48
C ARG A 189 -19.36 -21.58 -6.95
N ASN A 190 -20.05 -20.48 -7.31
CA ASN A 190 -20.10 -19.94 -8.66
C ASN A 190 -19.02 -18.85 -8.89
N LEU A 191 -18.14 -18.63 -7.92
CA LEU A 191 -17.09 -17.60 -7.92
C LEU A 191 -17.64 -16.17 -7.88
N ASN A 192 -18.82 -15.96 -7.29
CA ASN A 192 -19.36 -14.65 -7.01
C ASN A 192 -18.94 -14.19 -5.62
N LEU A 193 -18.83 -12.87 -5.43
CA LEU A 193 -18.48 -12.29 -4.15
C LEU A 193 -19.61 -12.49 -3.13
N VAL A 194 -19.23 -12.89 -1.92
CA VAL A 194 -20.14 -13.00 -0.79
C VAL A 194 -19.57 -12.28 0.44
N GLU A 195 -20.42 -12.03 1.42
CA GLU A 195 -20.01 -11.38 2.66
C GLU A 195 -18.99 -12.21 3.46
N PHE A 196 -18.26 -11.53 4.31
CA PHE A 196 -17.27 -12.14 5.23
C PHE A 196 -17.90 -13.30 6.01
N GLY A 197 -17.27 -14.46 5.96
CA GLY A 197 -17.68 -15.66 6.70
C GLY A 197 -18.88 -16.42 6.12
N LYS A 198 -19.39 -16.04 4.93
CA LYS A 198 -20.46 -16.77 4.24
C LYS A 198 -19.97 -17.91 3.34
N SER A 199 -18.65 -18.04 3.21
CA SER A 199 -18.01 -19.11 2.41
C SER A 199 -16.69 -19.54 3.04
N ASP A 200 -16.28 -20.76 2.74
CA ASP A 200 -14.95 -21.30 3.02
C ASP A 200 -13.93 -21.04 1.91
N LYS A 201 -14.38 -20.43 0.79
CA LYS A 201 -13.52 -20.06 -0.34
C LYS A 201 -13.21 -18.56 -0.30
N PHE A 202 -11.94 -18.23 -0.48
CA PHE A 202 -11.52 -16.82 -0.50
C PHE A 202 -10.31 -16.58 -1.41
N ILE A 203 -10.14 -15.31 -1.80
CA ILE A 203 -8.96 -14.78 -2.48
C ILE A 203 -8.34 -13.72 -1.59
N ILE A 204 -7.03 -13.77 -1.40
CA ILE A 204 -6.20 -12.71 -0.82
C ILE A 204 -5.39 -12.12 -1.96
N CYS A 205 -5.37 -10.78 -2.09
CA CYS A 205 -4.60 -10.08 -3.13
C CYS A 205 -3.43 -9.34 -2.48
N GLN A 206 -2.26 -9.40 -3.12
CA GLN A 206 -1.08 -8.65 -2.68
C GLN A 206 -0.27 -8.15 -3.89
N ASP A 207 -0.10 -6.85 -3.99
CA ASP A 207 0.69 -6.17 -5.04
C ASP A 207 2.02 -5.58 -4.54
N ILE A 208 2.29 -5.68 -3.23
CA ILE A 208 3.52 -5.20 -2.60
C ILE A 208 4.53 -6.35 -2.49
N LYS A 209 5.55 -6.33 -3.35
CA LYS A 209 6.54 -7.40 -3.48
C LYS A 209 7.24 -7.75 -2.16
N GLU A 210 7.56 -6.76 -1.36
CA GLU A 210 8.27 -6.91 -0.08
C GLU A 210 7.48 -7.72 0.97
N LEU A 211 6.17 -7.92 0.77
CA LEU A 211 5.31 -8.66 1.71
C LEU A 211 5.09 -10.13 1.33
N TYR A 212 5.36 -10.51 0.07
CA TYR A 212 5.01 -11.83 -0.48
C TYR A 212 5.54 -12.98 0.38
N GLU A 213 6.82 -12.99 0.68
CA GLU A 213 7.45 -14.09 1.41
C GLU A 213 6.87 -14.28 2.81
N ASN A 214 6.71 -13.19 3.56
CA ASN A 214 6.16 -13.22 4.91
C ASN A 214 4.71 -13.69 4.93
N GLU A 215 3.89 -13.21 3.98
CA GLU A 215 2.48 -13.60 3.89
C GLU A 215 2.32 -15.05 3.40
N ILE A 216 3.11 -15.50 2.43
CA ILE A 216 3.14 -16.90 1.98
C ILE A 216 3.48 -17.83 3.15
N ASN A 217 4.53 -17.51 3.91
CA ASN A 217 4.94 -18.30 5.06
C ASN A 217 3.88 -18.31 6.17
N TYR A 218 3.24 -17.18 6.41
CA TYR A 218 2.14 -17.06 7.35
C TYR A 218 0.95 -17.94 6.95
N ILE A 219 0.51 -17.87 5.68
CA ILE A 219 -0.60 -18.67 5.16
C ILE A 219 -0.27 -20.16 5.24
N ARG A 220 0.91 -20.58 4.81
CA ARG A 220 1.36 -21.99 4.89
C ARG A 220 1.33 -22.52 6.32
N LYS A 221 1.79 -21.72 7.27
CA LYS A 221 1.83 -22.10 8.68
C LYS A 221 0.44 -22.17 9.32
N LYS A 222 -0.39 -21.17 9.06
CA LYS A 222 -1.68 -21.00 9.74
C LYS A 222 -2.84 -21.72 9.04
N TYR A 223 -2.72 -21.98 7.74
CA TYR A 223 -3.77 -22.56 6.91
C TYR A 223 -3.35 -23.87 6.22
N SER A 224 -2.46 -24.61 6.86
CA SER A 224 -1.90 -25.88 6.35
C SER A 224 -2.93 -27.00 6.16
N TYR A 225 -4.07 -26.91 6.84
CA TYR A 225 -5.17 -27.89 6.78
C TYR A 225 -6.07 -27.71 5.56
N ALA A 226 -5.89 -26.64 4.77
CA ALA A 226 -6.75 -26.33 3.62
C ALA A 226 -5.94 -26.19 2.33
N LYS A 227 -6.57 -26.41 1.21
CA LYS A 227 -5.93 -26.28 -0.08
C LYS A 227 -5.81 -24.82 -0.50
N THR A 228 -4.60 -24.28 -0.38
CA THR A 228 -4.27 -22.93 -0.86
C THR A 228 -3.54 -23.01 -2.20
N LEU A 229 -3.98 -22.19 -3.16
CA LEU A 229 -3.33 -21.99 -4.46
C LEU A 229 -2.59 -20.66 -4.46
N PHE A 230 -1.42 -20.63 -5.08
CA PHE A 230 -0.65 -19.43 -5.32
C PHE A 230 -0.75 -19.07 -6.82
N ILE A 231 -1.32 -17.91 -7.11
CA ILE A 231 -1.50 -17.43 -8.49
C ILE A 231 -0.78 -16.08 -8.60
N SER A 232 0.01 -15.89 -9.64
CA SER A 232 0.84 -14.69 -9.78
C SER A 232 0.90 -14.19 -11.22
N ASN A 233 1.22 -12.91 -11.40
CA ASN A 233 1.48 -12.33 -12.72
C ASN A 233 2.95 -12.46 -13.16
N THR A 234 3.82 -12.94 -12.28
CA THR A 234 5.25 -13.19 -12.55
C THR A 234 5.71 -14.41 -11.75
N TYR A 235 6.83 -14.99 -12.17
CA TYR A 235 7.46 -16.08 -11.41
C TYR A 235 7.90 -15.60 -10.02
N ILE A 236 7.62 -16.41 -9.00
CA ILE A 236 7.95 -16.13 -7.59
C ILE A 236 8.97 -17.16 -7.10
N ASP A 237 10.20 -16.73 -6.87
CA ASP A 237 11.34 -17.59 -6.51
C ASP A 237 11.13 -18.39 -5.20
N SER A 238 10.35 -17.84 -4.25
CA SER A 238 10.05 -18.50 -2.97
C SER A 238 8.99 -19.62 -3.06
N LEU A 239 8.36 -19.79 -4.23
CA LEU A 239 7.40 -20.86 -4.53
C LEU A 239 8.04 -21.88 -5.47
N LYS A 240 7.73 -23.17 -5.27
CA LYS A 240 8.12 -24.19 -6.24
C LYS A 240 7.31 -24.04 -7.52
N GLU A 241 7.88 -24.49 -8.65
CA GLU A 241 7.25 -24.39 -9.95
C GLU A 241 5.86 -25.02 -9.99
N ASN A 242 5.69 -26.17 -9.34
CA ASN A 242 4.42 -26.91 -9.26
C ASN A 242 3.42 -26.34 -8.21
N GLU A 243 3.82 -25.33 -7.44
CA GLU A 243 2.98 -24.68 -6.41
C GLU A 243 2.37 -23.38 -6.91
N GLN A 244 2.83 -22.85 -8.06
CA GLN A 244 2.37 -21.58 -8.57
C GLN A 244 1.74 -21.70 -9.96
N ILE A 245 0.74 -20.86 -10.18
CA ILE A 245 0.06 -20.72 -11.47
C ILE A 245 0.32 -19.28 -11.93
N ILE A 246 0.85 -19.12 -13.14
CA ILE A 246 1.12 -17.80 -13.70
C ILE A 246 -0.04 -17.41 -14.62
N ILE A 247 -0.58 -16.21 -14.46
CA ILE A 247 -1.58 -15.60 -15.32
C ILE A 247 -1.09 -14.22 -15.77
N ASN A 248 -1.33 -13.88 -17.02
CA ASN A 248 -0.89 -12.58 -17.55
C ASN A 248 -1.89 -11.47 -17.26
N ASP A 249 -3.17 -11.82 -17.17
CA ASP A 249 -4.27 -10.88 -17.00
C ASP A 249 -5.31 -11.42 -16.02
N ILE A 250 -5.97 -10.50 -15.31
CA ILE A 250 -7.02 -10.84 -14.32
C ILE A 250 -8.22 -11.58 -14.95
N SER A 251 -8.48 -11.42 -16.25
CA SER A 251 -9.55 -12.11 -16.97
C SER A 251 -9.37 -13.61 -17.03
N GLU A 252 -8.13 -14.11 -16.92
CA GLU A 252 -7.81 -15.54 -16.88
C GLU A 252 -8.21 -16.20 -15.54
N LEU A 253 -8.43 -15.42 -14.49
CA LEU A 253 -8.65 -15.91 -13.12
C LEU A 253 -9.90 -16.83 -13.05
N LYS A 254 -11.08 -16.34 -13.42
CA LYS A 254 -12.32 -17.15 -13.31
C LYS A 254 -12.28 -18.45 -14.16
N PRO A 255 -11.84 -18.43 -15.44
CA PRO A 255 -11.68 -19.65 -16.22
C PRO A 255 -10.79 -20.70 -15.54
N ILE A 256 -9.68 -20.30 -14.96
CA ILE A 256 -8.76 -21.21 -14.25
C ILE A 256 -9.43 -21.76 -12.98
N LEU A 257 -10.06 -20.90 -12.18
CA LEU A 257 -10.65 -21.28 -10.90
C LEU A 257 -11.83 -22.26 -11.03
N ARG A 258 -12.58 -22.22 -12.13
CA ARG A 258 -13.67 -23.16 -12.40
C ARG A 258 -13.20 -24.62 -12.46
N ASN A 259 -11.95 -24.85 -12.86
CA ASN A 259 -11.36 -26.17 -13.04
C ASN A 259 -10.51 -26.64 -11.84
N LEU A 260 -10.39 -25.82 -10.80
CA LEU A 260 -9.53 -26.10 -9.65
C LEU A 260 -10.33 -26.28 -8.37
N LYS A 261 -9.89 -27.23 -7.54
CA LYS A 261 -10.37 -27.36 -6.16
C LYS A 261 -9.48 -26.54 -5.23
N PHE A 262 -10.04 -25.61 -4.47
CA PHE A 262 -9.32 -24.76 -3.52
C PHE A 262 -10.24 -24.33 -2.38
N ASN A 263 -9.62 -23.91 -1.28
CA ASN A 263 -10.24 -23.16 -0.19
C ASN A 263 -9.74 -21.72 -0.20
N GLY A 264 -8.44 -21.51 -0.31
CA GLY A 264 -7.82 -20.20 -0.37
C GLY A 264 -7.00 -19.99 -1.65
N ILE A 265 -6.96 -18.75 -2.12
CA ILE A 265 -6.06 -18.30 -3.18
C ILE A 265 -5.26 -17.12 -2.63
N TYR A 266 -3.95 -17.16 -2.83
CA TYR A 266 -3.09 -16.02 -2.66
C TYR A 266 -2.68 -15.52 -4.03
N LEU A 267 -3.26 -14.38 -4.42
CA LEU A 267 -3.12 -13.76 -5.73
C LEU A 267 -2.06 -12.66 -5.66
N ILE A 268 -0.92 -12.87 -6.31
CA ILE A 268 0.30 -12.07 -6.21
C ILE A 268 0.44 -11.18 -7.43
N GLY A 269 0.75 -9.89 -7.19
CA GLY A 269 0.95 -8.89 -8.24
C GLY A 269 -0.34 -8.24 -8.73
N PHE A 270 -1.47 -8.50 -8.08
CA PHE A 270 -2.77 -7.91 -8.38
C PHE A 270 -3.30 -7.11 -7.21
N ASN A 271 -3.86 -5.94 -7.51
CA ASN A 271 -4.43 -5.05 -6.50
C ASN A 271 -5.81 -5.53 -6.02
N TYR A 272 -6.07 -5.44 -4.73
CA TYR A 272 -7.32 -5.87 -4.12
C TYR A 272 -8.57 -5.25 -4.77
N LYS A 273 -8.54 -3.94 -5.05
CA LYS A 273 -9.70 -3.23 -5.62
C LYS A 273 -9.96 -3.65 -7.07
N GLU A 274 -8.91 -3.82 -7.84
CA GLU A 274 -8.98 -4.29 -9.23
C GLU A 274 -9.63 -5.67 -9.32
N VAL A 275 -9.18 -6.60 -8.47
CA VAL A 275 -9.74 -7.95 -8.39
C VAL A 275 -11.20 -7.92 -7.93
N GLN A 276 -11.53 -7.09 -6.93
CA GLN A 276 -12.90 -6.91 -6.46
C GLN A 276 -13.81 -6.38 -7.57
N GLU A 277 -13.39 -5.35 -8.31
CA GLU A 277 -14.15 -4.79 -9.43
C GLU A 277 -14.34 -5.80 -10.57
N TYR A 278 -13.30 -6.59 -10.88
CA TYR A 278 -13.41 -7.65 -11.88
C TYR A 278 -14.44 -8.71 -11.48
N LEU A 279 -14.41 -9.14 -10.22
CA LEU A 279 -15.35 -10.14 -9.72
C LEU A 279 -16.80 -9.61 -9.73
N LEU A 280 -17.03 -8.35 -9.40
CA LEU A 280 -18.34 -7.69 -9.44
C LEU A 280 -18.89 -7.52 -10.86
N LYS A 281 -18.06 -7.06 -11.81
CA LYS A 281 -18.49 -6.84 -13.21
C LYS A 281 -18.97 -8.09 -13.90
N SER A 282 -18.42 -9.24 -13.55
CA SER A 282 -18.78 -10.51 -14.16
C SER A 282 -20.16 -11.07 -13.72
N GLU A 283 -20.79 -10.47 -12.69
CA GLU A 283 -22.17 -10.82 -12.27
C GLU A 283 -23.22 -10.25 -13.23
N ASN A 284 -22.94 -9.10 -13.84
CA ASN A 284 -23.92 -8.39 -14.68
C ASN A 284 -24.16 -9.01 -16.08
N TYR A 285 -23.39 -10.02 -16.47
CA TYR A 285 -23.58 -10.69 -17.77
C TYR A 285 -24.48 -11.94 -17.72
N LEU A 286 -24.97 -12.33 -16.54
CA LEU A 286 -25.78 -13.56 -16.36
C LEU A 286 -27.30 -13.30 -16.15
N THR A 287 -27.76 -12.05 -16.26
CA THR A 287 -29.19 -11.69 -16.00
C THR A 287 -29.95 -11.27 -17.26
N LEU A 288 -29.63 -11.82 -18.42
CA LEU A 288 -30.40 -11.62 -19.65
C LEU A 288 -30.94 -12.98 -20.20
N PHE A 289 -31.56 -13.76 -19.34
CA PHE A 289 -32.54 -14.80 -19.79
C PHE A 289 -33.53 -15.09 -18.65
#